data_e245c328d0060938b4c6dd2f85f54361
#
_entry.id   e245c328d0060938b4c6dd2f85f54361
#
_cell.length_a   1.000
_cell.length_b   1.000
_cell.length_c   1.000
_cell.angle_alpha   90.00
_cell.angle_beta   90.00
_cell.angle_gamma   90.00
#
_symmetry.space_group_name_H-M   'P 1'
#
loop_
_entity.id
_entity.type
_entity.pdbx_description
1 polymer ?
#
loop_
_entity_poly.entity_id
_entity_poly.type
_entity_poly.pdbx_seq_one_letter_code
_entity_poly.pdbx_strand_id
1 'polypeptide(L)'
;MASVSKQATAIIDLDAIRHNFEQVKQRAPGSKVMAVVKADAYGHGASKVAQVLEAADAFGVARVSEAVKLRESGIGQPICLLEGVNDPEELNLASIYELQVVLHNWEQLELLAARGARRHVWVKVNTGMGRLGFSLEETPSVLQKLGHQGLLGLMTHLADAGDKRSVKTGQQIARITALADSLNVPGSAVLSIANSGGVLAQHHYP
;
A
#
# COMPACT_ATOMS: atom_id res chain seq x y z
N MET A 1 10.17 51.19 -7.34
CA MET A 1 10.97 49.98 -7.07
C MET A 1 9.98 48.83 -6.79
N ALA A 2 9.88 47.84 -7.69
CA ALA A 2 9.01 46.68 -7.48
C ALA A 2 9.65 45.84 -6.36
N SER A 3 8.92 45.61 -5.28
CA SER A 3 9.33 44.70 -4.22
C SER A 3 9.32 43.26 -4.82
N VAL A 4 10.48 42.68 -5.01
CA VAL A 4 10.61 41.26 -5.31
C VAL A 4 10.13 40.53 -4.06
N SER A 5 8.90 39.97 -4.10
CA SER A 5 8.43 39.11 -3.02
C SER A 5 9.34 37.89 -2.98
N LYS A 6 10.04 37.69 -1.85
CA LYS A 6 10.80 36.47 -1.61
C LYS A 6 9.80 35.33 -1.52
N GLN A 7 9.64 34.56 -2.59
CA GLN A 7 8.83 33.33 -2.59
C GLN A 7 9.59 32.22 -1.85
N ALA A 8 8.89 31.47 -1.02
CA ALA A 8 9.46 30.27 -0.43
C ALA A 8 9.75 29.27 -1.55
N THR A 9 10.93 28.65 -1.51
CA THR A 9 11.36 27.63 -2.48
C THR A 9 11.60 26.33 -1.74
N ALA A 10 11.00 25.24 -2.23
CA ALA A 10 11.31 23.88 -1.79
C ALA A 10 12.28 23.24 -2.79
N ILE A 11 13.40 22.73 -2.27
CA ILE A 11 14.40 22.00 -3.05
C ILE A 11 14.21 20.51 -2.73
N ILE A 12 13.92 19.70 -3.75
CA ILE A 12 13.75 18.24 -3.60
C ILE A 12 15.06 17.57 -4.00
N ASP A 13 15.69 16.93 -3.03
CA ASP A 13 16.91 16.14 -3.22
C ASP A 13 16.53 14.69 -3.52
N LEU A 14 16.60 14.31 -4.80
CA LEU A 14 16.26 12.96 -5.25
C LEU A 14 17.29 11.91 -4.84
N ASP A 15 18.55 12.29 -4.65
CA ASP A 15 19.60 11.37 -4.18
C ASP A 15 19.39 11.02 -2.71
N ALA A 16 18.96 11.99 -1.90
CA ALA A 16 18.56 11.74 -0.51
C ALA A 16 17.35 10.80 -0.42
N ILE A 17 16.39 10.92 -1.34
CA ILE A 17 15.22 10.01 -1.40
C ILE A 17 15.68 8.59 -1.75
N ARG A 18 16.56 8.43 -2.74
CA ARG A 18 17.13 7.14 -3.12
C ARG A 18 17.90 6.52 -1.94
N HIS A 19 18.77 7.29 -1.30
CA HIS A 19 19.51 6.86 -0.11
C HIS A 19 18.57 6.37 1.00
N ASN A 20 17.50 7.10 1.29
CA ASN A 20 16.53 6.70 2.31
C ASN A 20 15.83 5.39 1.96
N PHE A 21 15.50 5.17 0.69
CA PHE A 21 14.94 3.92 0.22
C PHE A 21 15.91 2.74 0.42
N GLU A 22 17.18 2.93 0.10
CA GLU A 22 18.23 1.93 0.33
C GLU A 22 18.36 1.58 1.83
N GLN A 23 18.24 2.58 2.72
CA GLN A 23 18.22 2.36 4.16
C GLN A 23 17.02 1.50 4.60
N VAL A 24 15.86 1.65 3.96
CA VAL A 24 14.69 0.80 4.20
C VAL A 24 14.97 -0.64 3.75
N LYS A 25 15.49 -0.84 2.54
CA LYS A 25 15.84 -2.17 2.01
C LYS A 25 16.87 -2.89 2.91
N GLN A 26 17.87 -2.19 3.40
CA GLN A 26 18.87 -2.76 4.31
C GLN A 26 18.30 -3.20 5.66
N ARG A 27 17.26 -2.50 6.17
CA ARG A 27 16.61 -2.82 7.44
C ARG A 27 15.51 -3.87 7.33
N ALA A 28 15.06 -4.17 6.12
CA ALA A 28 14.05 -5.17 5.83
C ALA A 28 14.60 -6.23 4.82
N PRO A 29 15.68 -6.94 5.16
CA PRO A 29 16.30 -7.89 4.25
C PRO A 29 15.31 -9.02 3.91
N GLY A 30 15.26 -9.38 2.62
CA GLY A 30 14.33 -10.41 2.14
C GLY A 30 12.88 -9.95 1.94
N SER A 31 12.51 -8.77 2.44
CA SER A 31 11.16 -8.22 2.25
C SER A 31 11.06 -7.44 0.95
N LYS A 32 9.86 -7.49 0.33
CA LYS A 32 9.49 -6.56 -0.74
C LYS A 32 9.14 -5.20 -0.15
N VAL A 33 9.45 -4.13 -0.89
CA VAL A 33 9.19 -2.75 -0.46
C VAL A 33 8.27 -2.06 -1.45
N MET A 34 7.08 -1.68 -0.98
CA MET A 34 6.16 -0.81 -1.69
C MET A 34 6.45 0.64 -1.29
N ALA A 35 6.96 1.44 -2.24
CA ALA A 35 7.18 2.87 -2.02
C ALA A 35 5.87 3.65 -2.16
N VAL A 36 5.42 4.31 -1.09
CA VAL A 36 4.17 5.07 -1.11
C VAL A 36 4.42 6.48 -1.60
N VAL A 37 3.85 6.80 -2.78
CA VAL A 37 4.06 8.08 -3.49
C VAL A 37 2.75 8.84 -3.74
N LYS A 38 1.72 8.58 -2.94
CA LYS A 38 0.45 9.31 -2.98
C LYS A 38 0.61 10.80 -2.70
N ALA A 39 -0.38 11.61 -3.03
CA ALA A 39 -0.38 13.06 -2.88
C ALA A 39 0.88 13.70 -3.49
N ASP A 40 1.17 13.33 -4.76
CA ASP A 40 2.35 13.76 -5.50
C ASP A 40 3.67 13.49 -4.75
N ALA A 41 3.82 12.25 -4.22
CA ALA A 41 4.90 11.85 -3.32
C ALA A 41 5.02 12.79 -2.11
N TYR A 42 3.89 13.09 -1.48
CA TYR A 42 3.80 14.05 -0.38
C TYR A 42 4.35 15.45 -0.75
N GLY A 43 4.12 15.88 -1.99
CA GLY A 43 4.56 17.14 -2.54
C GLY A 43 5.99 17.14 -3.13
N HIS A 44 6.62 15.96 -3.25
CA HIS A 44 7.99 15.84 -3.79
C HIS A 44 8.05 15.57 -5.30
N GLY A 45 6.89 15.44 -5.96
CA GLY A 45 6.82 15.13 -7.40
C GLY A 45 6.84 13.63 -7.69
N ALA A 46 5.66 12.98 -7.68
CA ALA A 46 5.52 11.53 -7.72
C ALA A 46 6.25 10.85 -8.88
N SER A 47 6.15 11.40 -10.10
CA SER A 47 6.81 10.81 -11.27
C SER A 47 8.33 10.81 -11.15
N LYS A 48 8.94 11.91 -10.69
CA LYS A 48 10.40 12.01 -10.49
C LYS A 48 10.87 11.11 -9.36
N VAL A 49 10.11 11.08 -8.25
CA VAL A 49 10.41 10.18 -7.12
C VAL A 49 10.30 8.72 -7.54
N ALA A 50 9.25 8.33 -8.27
CA ALA A 50 9.11 6.96 -8.73
C ALA A 50 10.23 6.54 -9.70
N GLN A 51 10.67 7.44 -10.60
CA GLN A 51 11.78 7.19 -11.51
C GLN A 51 13.10 6.91 -10.80
N VAL A 52 13.41 7.62 -9.69
CA VAL A 52 14.66 7.38 -8.94
C VAL A 52 14.56 6.19 -7.99
N LEU A 53 13.36 5.71 -7.71
CA LEU A 53 13.09 4.52 -6.89
C LEU A 53 12.85 3.27 -7.77
N GLU A 54 13.59 3.11 -8.85
CA GLU A 54 13.47 1.98 -9.79
C GLU A 54 13.60 0.60 -9.15
N ALA A 55 14.30 0.50 -8.02
CA ALA A 55 14.46 -0.71 -7.24
C ALA A 55 13.28 -1.01 -6.28
N ALA A 56 12.21 -0.20 -6.29
CA ALA A 56 11.00 -0.48 -5.54
C ALA A 56 10.24 -1.67 -6.17
N ASP A 57 9.76 -2.57 -5.31
CA ASP A 57 9.00 -3.74 -5.77
C ASP A 57 7.58 -3.37 -6.19
N ALA A 58 7.06 -2.24 -5.70
CA ALA A 58 5.76 -1.66 -6.09
C ALA A 58 5.70 -0.19 -5.66
N PHE A 59 4.72 0.54 -6.20
CA PHE A 59 4.34 1.87 -5.76
C PHE A 59 2.93 1.87 -5.17
N GLY A 60 2.73 2.63 -4.07
CA GLY A 60 1.43 2.82 -3.46
C GLY A 60 0.91 4.24 -3.68
N VAL A 61 -0.31 4.36 -4.18
CA VAL A 61 -1.00 5.64 -4.38
C VAL A 61 -2.39 5.62 -3.74
N ALA A 62 -3.02 6.77 -3.56
CA ALA A 62 -4.37 6.83 -3.01
C ALA A 62 -5.43 6.69 -4.11
N ARG A 63 -5.26 7.41 -5.22
CA ARG A 63 -6.27 7.58 -6.27
C ARG A 63 -5.86 6.96 -7.59
N VAL A 64 -6.86 6.53 -8.38
CA VAL A 64 -6.65 6.03 -9.74
C VAL A 64 -5.93 7.07 -10.62
N SER A 65 -6.29 8.35 -10.50
CA SER A 65 -5.65 9.43 -11.27
C SER A 65 -4.15 9.60 -10.99
N GLU A 66 -3.70 9.30 -9.77
CA GLU A 66 -2.26 9.28 -9.43
C GLU A 66 -1.55 8.10 -10.11
N ALA A 67 -2.20 6.92 -10.10
CA ALA A 67 -1.67 5.74 -10.77
C ALA A 67 -1.53 5.93 -12.29
N VAL A 68 -2.56 6.52 -12.92
CA VAL A 68 -2.54 6.85 -14.36
C VAL A 68 -1.35 7.75 -14.69
N LYS A 69 -1.13 8.83 -13.93
CA LYS A 69 0.01 9.73 -14.13
C LYS A 69 1.36 9.01 -14.01
N LEU A 70 1.49 8.07 -13.09
CA LEU A 70 2.71 7.27 -12.97
C LEU A 70 2.90 6.37 -14.20
N ARG A 71 1.85 5.70 -14.69
CA ARG A 71 1.91 4.90 -15.92
C ARG A 71 2.29 5.74 -17.14
N GLU A 72 1.68 6.91 -17.31
CA GLU A 72 1.99 7.87 -18.37
C GLU A 72 3.44 8.40 -18.28
N SER A 73 4.02 8.42 -17.07
CA SER A 73 5.43 8.76 -16.84
C SER A 73 6.40 7.59 -17.09
N GLY A 74 5.90 6.43 -17.59
CA GLY A 74 6.72 5.26 -17.93
C GLY A 74 7.02 4.32 -16.76
N ILE A 75 6.32 4.45 -15.62
CA ILE A 75 6.53 3.55 -14.48
C ILE A 75 5.90 2.19 -14.79
N GLY A 76 6.74 1.14 -14.92
CA GLY A 76 6.33 -0.23 -15.22
C GLY A 76 6.05 -1.11 -14.00
N GLN A 77 6.60 -0.77 -12.83
CA GLN A 77 6.42 -1.54 -11.61
C GLN A 77 4.94 -1.65 -11.22
N PRO A 78 4.54 -2.66 -10.42
CA PRO A 78 3.20 -2.75 -9.85
C PRO A 78 2.80 -1.46 -9.13
N ILE A 79 1.57 -0.99 -9.36
CA ILE A 79 1.00 0.17 -8.67
C ILE A 79 -0.23 -0.26 -7.90
N CYS A 80 -0.26 0.02 -6.60
CA CYS A 80 -1.31 -0.36 -5.67
C CYS A 80 -2.18 0.84 -5.28
N LEU A 81 -3.49 0.71 -5.50
CA LEU A 81 -4.51 1.67 -5.06
C LEU A 81 -4.84 1.40 -3.59
N LEU A 82 -4.25 2.17 -2.68
CA LEU A 82 -4.35 1.96 -1.23
C LEU A 82 -5.75 2.22 -0.64
N GLU A 83 -6.57 3.01 -1.34
CA GLU A 83 -7.96 3.30 -1.00
C GLU A 83 -8.96 2.48 -1.85
N GLY A 84 -8.43 1.59 -2.72
CA GLY A 84 -9.25 0.77 -3.61
C GLY A 84 -9.88 1.55 -4.75
N VAL A 85 -11.04 1.07 -5.20
CA VAL A 85 -11.87 1.68 -6.25
C VAL A 85 -13.30 1.80 -5.73
N ASN A 86 -14.00 2.88 -6.09
CA ASN A 86 -15.29 3.21 -5.50
C ASN A 86 -16.45 3.19 -6.52
N ASP A 87 -16.14 3.11 -7.80
CA ASP A 87 -17.12 3.07 -8.87
C ASP A 87 -16.65 2.22 -10.06
N PRO A 88 -17.57 1.92 -11.01
CA PRO A 88 -17.25 1.12 -12.19
C PRO A 88 -16.21 1.73 -13.13
N GLU A 89 -16.08 3.05 -13.17
CA GLU A 89 -15.12 3.76 -14.03
C GLU A 89 -13.70 3.61 -13.47
N GLU A 90 -13.53 3.83 -12.16
CA GLU A 90 -12.26 3.57 -11.47
C GLU A 90 -11.82 2.11 -11.62
N LEU A 91 -12.75 1.15 -11.50
CA LEU A 91 -12.46 -0.27 -11.69
C LEU A 91 -12.03 -0.58 -13.13
N ASN A 92 -12.66 0.04 -14.13
CA ASN A 92 -12.27 -0.10 -15.53
C ASN A 92 -10.86 0.46 -15.77
N LEU A 93 -10.55 1.64 -15.26
CA LEU A 93 -9.21 2.23 -15.33
C LEU A 93 -8.18 1.35 -14.62
N ALA A 94 -8.50 0.81 -13.45
CA ALA A 94 -7.63 -0.10 -12.73
C ALA A 94 -7.31 -1.36 -13.56
N SER A 95 -8.27 -1.85 -14.34
CA SER A 95 -8.05 -2.97 -15.27
C SER A 95 -7.17 -2.57 -16.46
N ILE A 96 -7.45 -1.42 -17.10
CA ILE A 96 -6.69 -0.93 -18.28
C ILE A 96 -5.22 -0.70 -17.93
N TYR A 97 -4.95 -0.11 -16.76
CA TYR A 97 -3.60 0.22 -16.31
C TYR A 97 -2.94 -0.87 -15.46
N GLU A 98 -3.56 -2.05 -15.37
CA GLU A 98 -3.06 -3.21 -14.59
C GLU A 98 -2.68 -2.85 -13.16
N LEU A 99 -3.61 -2.16 -12.46
CA LEU A 99 -3.39 -1.71 -11.10
C LEU A 99 -3.77 -2.80 -10.08
N GLN A 100 -3.06 -2.82 -8.96
CA GLN A 100 -3.45 -3.61 -7.80
C GLN A 100 -4.48 -2.83 -6.98
N VAL A 101 -5.50 -3.53 -6.48
CA VAL A 101 -6.61 -2.90 -5.75
C VAL A 101 -6.64 -3.41 -4.31
N VAL A 102 -6.72 -2.49 -3.35
CA VAL A 102 -6.95 -2.83 -1.93
C VAL A 102 -8.44 -2.81 -1.65
N LEU A 103 -8.98 -3.94 -1.19
CA LEU A 103 -10.35 -4.04 -0.67
C LEU A 103 -10.34 -3.78 0.84
N HIS A 104 -11.23 -2.89 1.29
CA HIS A 104 -11.34 -2.53 2.69
C HIS A 104 -12.79 -2.35 3.18
N ASN A 105 -13.79 -2.55 2.31
CA ASN A 105 -15.22 -2.56 2.64
C ASN A 105 -16.00 -3.50 1.71
N TRP A 106 -17.25 -3.76 2.06
CA TRP A 106 -18.11 -4.68 1.35
C TRP A 106 -18.55 -4.16 -0.02
N GLU A 107 -18.76 -2.85 -0.15
CA GLU A 107 -19.18 -2.20 -1.40
C GLU A 107 -18.12 -2.41 -2.50
N GLN A 108 -16.85 -2.28 -2.17
CA GLN A 108 -15.74 -2.56 -3.11
C GLN A 108 -15.71 -4.05 -3.51
N LEU A 109 -15.92 -4.96 -2.57
CA LEU A 109 -15.98 -6.39 -2.87
C LEU A 109 -17.16 -6.71 -3.81
N GLU A 110 -18.31 -6.11 -3.60
CA GLU A 110 -19.48 -6.28 -4.46
C GLU A 110 -19.25 -5.68 -5.86
N LEU A 111 -18.62 -4.52 -5.94
CA LEU A 111 -18.24 -3.89 -7.20
C LEU A 111 -17.32 -4.80 -8.03
N LEU A 112 -16.30 -5.37 -7.41
CA LEU A 112 -15.40 -6.32 -8.07
C LEU A 112 -16.14 -7.59 -8.51
N ALA A 113 -16.97 -8.16 -7.65
CA ALA A 113 -17.73 -9.36 -7.93
C ALA A 113 -18.70 -9.19 -9.11
N ALA A 114 -19.40 -8.06 -9.17
CA ALA A 114 -20.35 -7.74 -10.23
C ALA A 114 -19.68 -7.64 -11.62
N ARG A 115 -18.40 -7.31 -11.68
CA ARG A 115 -17.64 -7.15 -12.93
C ARG A 115 -16.74 -8.34 -13.27
N GLY A 116 -16.72 -9.37 -12.44
CA GLY A 116 -15.81 -10.51 -12.62
C GLY A 116 -14.32 -10.15 -12.48
N ALA A 117 -14.01 -8.97 -11.97
CA ALA A 117 -12.65 -8.48 -11.78
C ALA A 117 -12.07 -9.08 -10.50
N ARG A 118 -11.24 -10.11 -10.63
CA ARG A 118 -10.65 -10.85 -9.49
C ARG A 118 -9.13 -10.89 -9.53
N ARG A 119 -8.48 -9.94 -10.21
CA ARG A 119 -7.02 -9.96 -10.38
C ARG A 119 -6.35 -8.87 -9.55
N HIS A 120 -5.19 -9.21 -8.98
CA HIS A 120 -4.31 -8.26 -8.27
C HIS A 120 -4.95 -7.55 -7.08
N VAL A 121 -5.55 -8.34 -6.19
CA VAL A 121 -6.33 -7.84 -5.05
C VAL A 121 -5.58 -8.04 -3.74
N TRP A 122 -5.55 -7.01 -2.91
CA TRP A 122 -5.18 -7.05 -1.51
C TRP A 122 -6.43 -6.97 -0.64
N VAL A 123 -6.51 -7.77 0.40
CA VAL A 123 -7.56 -7.62 1.44
C VAL A 123 -6.96 -6.88 2.62
N LYS A 124 -7.50 -5.72 2.93
CA LYS A 124 -7.06 -4.92 4.06
C LYS A 124 -7.81 -5.29 5.32
N VAL A 125 -7.04 -5.56 6.39
CA VAL A 125 -7.53 -5.97 7.70
C VAL A 125 -7.28 -4.87 8.73
N ASN A 126 -8.31 -4.50 9.45
CA ASN A 126 -8.21 -3.58 10.59
C ASN A 126 -7.76 -4.36 11.84
N THR A 127 -6.49 -4.33 12.12
CA THR A 127 -5.91 -4.98 13.31
C THR A 127 -5.88 -4.12 14.56
N GLY A 128 -6.44 -2.90 14.47
CA GLY A 128 -6.57 -2.01 15.62
C GLY A 128 -6.21 -0.55 15.36
N MET A 129 -5.98 -0.14 14.09
CA MET A 129 -5.81 1.28 13.74
C MET A 129 -7.17 2.01 13.66
N GLY A 130 -8.25 1.30 13.22
CA GLY A 130 -9.61 1.85 13.22
C GLY A 130 -9.89 2.86 12.11
N ARG A 131 -9.19 2.79 10.97
CA ARG A 131 -9.40 3.71 9.85
C ARG A 131 -10.05 3.05 8.64
N LEU A 132 -9.43 2.02 8.09
CA LEU A 132 -9.89 1.26 6.92
C LEU A 132 -9.57 -0.22 7.12
N GLY A 133 -10.35 -1.09 6.51
CA GLY A 133 -10.15 -2.54 6.52
C GLY A 133 -11.31 -3.27 7.17
N PHE A 134 -11.48 -4.52 6.77
CA PHE A 134 -12.41 -5.44 7.39
C PHE A 134 -11.96 -5.79 8.80
N SER A 135 -12.89 -6.14 9.67
CA SER A 135 -12.55 -6.69 10.99
C SER A 135 -11.89 -8.06 10.86
N LEU A 136 -11.29 -8.54 11.95
CA LEU A 136 -10.73 -9.89 11.98
C LEU A 136 -11.80 -10.95 11.74
N GLU A 137 -13.00 -10.71 12.27
CA GLU A 137 -14.18 -11.59 12.18
C GLU A 137 -14.78 -11.62 10.77
N GLU A 138 -14.75 -10.50 10.04
CA GLU A 138 -15.28 -10.41 8.68
C GLU A 138 -14.34 -11.01 7.64
N THR A 139 -13.03 -10.93 7.85
CA THR A 139 -12.02 -11.29 6.85
C THR A 139 -12.20 -12.70 6.28
N PRO A 140 -12.52 -13.76 7.05
CA PRO A 140 -12.78 -15.09 6.49
C PRO A 140 -13.92 -15.11 5.46
N SER A 141 -15.03 -14.42 5.76
CA SER A 141 -16.19 -14.30 4.86
C SER A 141 -15.86 -13.52 3.58
N VAL A 142 -15.03 -12.47 3.70
CA VAL A 142 -14.53 -11.69 2.56
C VAL A 142 -13.70 -12.57 1.64
N LEU A 143 -12.76 -13.36 2.18
CA LEU A 143 -11.93 -14.26 1.39
C LEU A 143 -12.73 -15.38 0.75
N GLN A 144 -13.72 -15.92 1.44
CA GLN A 144 -14.62 -16.92 0.88
C GLN A 144 -15.40 -16.36 -0.32
N LYS A 145 -15.94 -15.12 -0.21
CA LYS A 145 -16.68 -14.47 -1.30
C LYS A 145 -15.77 -14.05 -2.46
N LEU A 146 -14.57 -13.54 -2.16
CA LEU A 146 -13.59 -13.15 -3.17
C LEU A 146 -13.07 -14.38 -3.93
N GLY A 147 -12.86 -15.48 -3.25
CA GLY A 147 -12.10 -16.63 -3.75
C GLY A 147 -10.59 -16.35 -3.76
N HIS A 148 -9.80 -17.34 -4.14
CA HIS A 148 -8.33 -17.20 -4.12
C HIS A 148 -7.75 -16.65 -5.43
N GLN A 149 -8.55 -16.55 -6.48
CA GLN A 149 -8.07 -16.11 -7.79
C GLN A 149 -7.71 -14.64 -7.78
N GLY A 150 -6.41 -14.35 -7.93
CA GLY A 150 -5.89 -12.98 -7.99
C GLY A 150 -5.66 -12.32 -6.62
N LEU A 151 -5.83 -13.06 -5.52
CA LEU A 151 -5.43 -12.57 -4.20
C LEU A 151 -3.91 -12.44 -4.11
N LEU A 152 -3.43 -11.24 -3.85
CA LEU A 152 -2.01 -10.94 -3.63
C LEU A 152 -1.60 -11.18 -2.17
N GLY A 153 -2.49 -10.90 -1.23
CA GLY A 153 -2.24 -11.10 0.19
C GLY A 153 -3.13 -10.27 1.10
N LEU A 154 -2.78 -10.30 2.37
CA LEU A 154 -3.41 -9.50 3.41
C LEU A 154 -2.56 -8.26 3.70
N MET A 155 -3.23 -7.14 3.96
CA MET A 155 -2.58 -5.88 4.27
C MET A 155 -3.14 -5.31 5.57
N THR A 156 -2.28 -4.78 6.44
CA THR A 156 -2.72 -3.96 7.57
C THR A 156 -1.94 -2.65 7.63
N HIS A 157 -2.27 -1.79 8.60
CA HIS A 157 -1.52 -0.58 8.85
C HIS A 157 -1.30 -0.40 10.36
N LEU A 158 -0.04 -0.22 10.74
CA LEU A 158 0.36 -0.05 12.12
C LEU A 158 0.11 1.40 12.57
N ALA A 159 -0.56 1.57 13.71
CA ALA A 159 -0.94 2.89 14.21
C ALA A 159 0.24 3.64 14.85
N ASP A 160 1.03 2.95 15.67
CA ASP A 160 2.04 3.56 16.55
C ASP A 160 3.44 2.97 16.33
N ALA A 161 3.75 2.47 15.12
CA ALA A 161 4.96 1.69 14.86
C ALA A 161 6.28 2.45 15.06
N GLY A 162 6.25 3.78 15.07
CA GLY A 162 7.41 4.60 15.41
C GLY A 162 7.75 4.66 16.90
N ASP A 163 6.80 4.35 17.79
CA ASP A 163 7.06 4.25 19.23
C ASP A 163 7.44 2.80 19.63
N LYS A 164 8.71 2.60 19.91
CA LYS A 164 9.25 1.28 20.34
C LYS A 164 8.61 0.77 21.65
N ARG A 165 7.98 1.62 22.46
CA ARG A 165 7.31 1.26 23.71
C ARG A 165 5.85 0.89 23.50
N SER A 166 5.31 1.12 22.29
CA SER A 166 3.91 0.83 22.01
C SER A 166 3.65 -0.68 21.96
N VAL A 167 2.91 -1.17 22.93
CA VAL A 167 2.41 -2.56 22.92
C VAL A 167 1.40 -2.81 21.81
N LYS A 168 0.76 -1.76 21.29
CA LYS A 168 -0.25 -1.83 20.23
C LYS A 168 0.33 -2.37 18.94
N THR A 169 1.56 -2.00 18.57
CA THR A 169 2.24 -2.50 17.39
C THR A 169 2.41 -4.02 17.44
N GLY A 170 2.93 -4.55 18.55
CA GLY A 170 3.04 -6.01 18.75
C GLY A 170 1.69 -6.72 18.69
N GLN A 171 0.65 -6.15 19.29
CA GLN A 171 -0.71 -6.70 19.22
C GLN A 171 -1.26 -6.70 17.78
N GLN A 172 -1.03 -5.65 16.99
CA GLN A 172 -1.45 -5.59 15.59
C GLN A 172 -0.74 -6.64 14.73
N ILE A 173 0.56 -6.83 14.93
CA ILE A 173 1.35 -7.85 14.23
C ILE A 173 0.83 -9.25 14.61
N ALA A 174 0.69 -9.54 15.89
CA ALA A 174 0.19 -10.83 16.37
C ALA A 174 -1.20 -11.17 15.80
N ARG A 175 -2.11 -10.18 15.71
CA ARG A 175 -3.45 -10.37 15.14
C ARG A 175 -3.43 -10.73 13.66
N ILE A 176 -2.65 -10.01 12.84
CA ILE A 176 -2.60 -10.30 11.40
C ILE A 176 -1.91 -11.64 11.13
N THR A 177 -0.87 -11.99 11.90
CA THR A 177 -0.19 -13.27 11.77
C THR A 177 -1.11 -14.43 12.14
N ALA A 178 -1.74 -14.37 13.33
CA ALA A 178 -2.69 -15.40 13.76
C ALA A 178 -3.87 -15.57 12.79
N LEU A 179 -4.36 -14.46 12.23
CA LEU A 179 -5.40 -14.52 11.21
C LEU A 179 -4.90 -15.21 9.95
N ALA A 180 -3.71 -14.85 9.44
CA ALA A 180 -3.13 -15.46 8.24
C ALA A 180 -2.88 -16.97 8.43
N ASP A 181 -2.39 -17.39 9.59
CA ASP A 181 -2.17 -18.79 9.94
C ASP A 181 -3.48 -19.58 10.01
N SER A 182 -4.57 -18.96 10.44
CA SER A 182 -5.90 -19.59 10.54
C SER A 182 -6.62 -19.69 9.20
N LEU A 183 -6.20 -18.91 8.21
CA LEU A 183 -6.83 -18.84 6.90
C LEU A 183 -6.07 -19.73 5.89
N ASN A 184 -6.80 -20.49 5.11
CA ASN A 184 -6.23 -21.27 4.02
C ASN A 184 -5.91 -20.35 2.82
N VAL A 185 -5.06 -19.32 3.04
CA VAL A 185 -4.63 -18.46 1.94
C VAL A 185 -3.62 -19.17 1.05
N PRO A 186 -3.58 -18.88 -0.26
CA PRO A 186 -2.59 -19.48 -1.16
C PRO A 186 -1.17 -19.23 -0.64
N GLY A 187 -0.27 -20.22 -0.78
CA GLY A 187 1.13 -20.08 -0.36
C GLY A 187 1.91 -18.97 -1.09
N SER A 188 1.35 -18.42 -2.18
CA SER A 188 1.87 -17.23 -2.87
C SER A 188 1.38 -15.91 -2.27
N ALA A 189 0.38 -15.93 -1.39
CA ALA A 189 -0.13 -14.73 -0.74
C ALA A 189 0.87 -14.22 0.30
N VAL A 190 1.06 -12.91 0.33
CA VAL A 190 2.03 -12.26 1.22
C VAL A 190 1.33 -11.37 2.26
N LEU A 191 2.04 -11.06 3.34
CA LEU A 191 1.59 -10.10 4.35
C LEU A 191 2.26 -8.74 4.11
N SER A 192 1.45 -7.68 4.01
CA SER A 192 1.92 -6.30 3.99
C SER A 192 1.60 -5.65 5.34
N ILE A 193 2.62 -5.44 6.17
CA ILE A 193 2.45 -5.04 7.58
C ILE A 193 3.16 -3.72 7.87
N ALA A 194 4.49 -3.68 7.65
CA ALA A 194 5.33 -2.60 8.12
C ALA A 194 5.14 -1.31 7.32
N ASN A 195 4.96 -0.20 8.03
CA ASN A 195 5.18 1.13 7.50
C ASN A 195 6.62 1.60 7.82
N SER A 196 7.00 2.81 7.40
CA SER A 196 8.35 3.35 7.66
C SER A 196 8.71 3.35 9.15
N GLY A 197 7.77 3.70 10.02
CA GLY A 197 7.97 3.65 11.48
C GLY A 197 8.28 2.24 11.96
N GLY A 198 7.57 1.23 11.46
CA GLY A 198 7.78 -0.17 11.80
C GLY A 198 9.14 -0.68 11.35
N VAL A 199 9.56 -0.37 10.12
CA VAL A 199 10.88 -0.75 9.61
C VAL A 199 12.00 -0.09 10.41
N LEU A 200 11.89 1.22 10.67
CA LEU A 200 12.94 1.98 11.37
C LEU A 200 13.02 1.62 12.86
N ALA A 201 11.90 1.26 13.49
CA ALA A 201 11.88 0.79 14.87
C ALA A 201 12.37 -0.66 15.03
N GLN A 202 12.56 -1.39 13.92
CA GLN A 202 13.04 -2.77 13.90
C GLN A 202 12.15 -3.73 14.70
N HIS A 203 10.82 -3.62 14.52
CA HIS A 203 9.89 -4.62 15.06
C HIS A 203 10.10 -5.96 14.34
N HIS A 204 9.88 -7.06 15.07
CA HIS A 204 9.90 -8.40 14.46
C HIS A 204 8.62 -8.62 13.65
N TYR A 205 8.79 -9.05 12.42
CA TYR A 205 7.73 -9.42 11.48
C TYR A 205 7.86 -10.90 11.11
N PRO A 206 6.73 -11.60 10.83
CA PRO A 206 6.73 -12.98 10.39
C PRO A 206 7.36 -13.17 9.00
#